data_27612170e92eaa2814c38e6b03c4075b
#
_entry.id   27612170e92eaa2814c38e6b03c4075b
#
_cell.length_a   1.000
_cell.length_b   1.000
_cell.length_c   1.000
_cell.angle_alpha   90.00
_cell.angle_beta   90.00
_cell.angle_gamma   90.00
#
_symmetry.space_group_name_H-M   'P 1'
#
loop_
_entity.id
_entity.type
_entity.pdbx_description
1 polymer ?
#
loop_
_entity_poly.entity_id
_entity_poly.type
_entity_poly.pdbx_seq_one_letter_code
_entity_poly.pdbx_strand_id
1 'polypeptide(L)'
;KAKSCTDKDIMLHFYILDILKNKSLSSSEIADEIANEYFSMFESVKECDESTIRKKLNEYEKLGLIKSEKQGRKRIYSLNECDVDLDKWRDALSFFTEVNPIGVIGSYLLDKFDNEENPFRFKHHYIFNALESEVLYDLLDIMNGNCNAEIKLFSNNMQKIKTYKVLPLKIYVSTYYGRRYVLVWNYIFKRFAFYRLDRIKEVCKSNECTNKNEIMMRADTTVQKLWGVSFGKENYIEKLEMTVRIAKDEEYILKRLEREKRNGTIQKLANGDYKFMTEVYDASEMVPWIKTFTGRIVEIKCSNERVEKQIKEDFEMMKRIYEVR
;
A
#
# COMPACT_ATOMS: atom_id res chain seq x y z
N LYS A 1 -13.96 -19.90 -12.24
CA LYS A 1 -12.64 -19.64 -11.64
C LYS A 1 -12.37 -18.15 -11.78
N ALA A 2 -12.17 -17.43 -10.67
CA ALA A 2 -11.73 -16.04 -10.71
C ALA A 2 -10.38 -15.97 -11.42
N LYS A 3 -10.29 -15.10 -12.44
CA LYS A 3 -9.04 -14.87 -13.17
C LYS A 3 -8.24 -13.84 -12.34
N SER A 4 -7.05 -14.19 -11.91
CA SER A 4 -6.18 -13.23 -11.26
C SER A 4 -5.65 -12.26 -12.33
N CYS A 5 -5.81 -10.96 -12.10
CA CYS A 5 -5.20 -9.93 -12.94
C CYS A 5 -3.81 -9.62 -12.41
N THR A 6 -2.83 -9.56 -13.31
CA THR A 6 -1.48 -9.07 -12.98
C THR A 6 -1.48 -7.54 -13.05
N ASP A 7 -0.49 -6.90 -12.43
CA ASP A 7 -0.31 -5.44 -12.52
C ASP A 7 -0.29 -4.96 -13.98
N LYS A 8 0.35 -5.73 -14.87
CA LYS A 8 0.38 -5.47 -16.32
C LYS A 8 -1.01 -5.54 -16.95
N ASP A 9 -1.86 -6.48 -16.53
CA ASP A 9 -3.24 -6.58 -17.03
C ASP A 9 -4.06 -5.35 -16.63
N ILE A 10 -3.89 -4.88 -15.40
CA ILE A 10 -4.59 -3.70 -14.88
C ILE A 10 -4.12 -2.43 -15.62
N MET A 11 -2.82 -2.25 -15.77
CA MET A 11 -2.25 -1.11 -16.50
C MET A 11 -2.77 -1.06 -17.94
N LEU A 12 -2.69 -2.17 -18.67
CA LEU A 12 -3.16 -2.24 -20.05
C LEU A 12 -4.66 -1.93 -20.16
N HIS A 13 -5.44 -2.35 -19.17
CA HIS A 13 -6.86 -2.04 -19.14
C HIS A 13 -7.10 -0.53 -19.13
N PHE A 14 -6.45 0.18 -18.23
CA PHE A 14 -6.60 1.64 -18.15
C PHE A 14 -6.05 2.35 -19.39
N TYR A 15 -4.87 1.97 -19.86
CA TYR A 15 -4.26 2.63 -21.04
C TYR A 15 -5.10 2.47 -22.31
N ILE A 16 -5.55 1.26 -22.59
CA ILE A 16 -6.37 0.98 -23.78
C ILE A 16 -7.69 1.75 -23.74
N LEU A 17 -8.36 1.77 -22.59
CA LEU A 17 -9.65 2.47 -22.47
C LEU A 17 -9.46 3.99 -22.50
N ASP A 18 -8.40 4.52 -21.92
CA ASP A 18 -8.11 5.95 -21.94
C ASP A 18 -7.78 6.43 -23.36
N ILE A 19 -6.92 5.72 -24.08
CA ILE A 19 -6.58 6.01 -25.48
C ILE A 19 -7.84 6.00 -26.37
N LEU A 20 -8.71 5.00 -26.18
CA LEU A 20 -9.91 4.86 -27.00
C LEU A 20 -11.06 5.81 -26.60
N LYS A 21 -10.92 6.57 -25.51
CA LYS A 21 -11.95 7.49 -25.03
C LYS A 21 -12.35 8.53 -26.07
N ASN A 22 -11.40 9.01 -26.85
CA ASN A 22 -11.61 10.07 -27.86
C ASN A 22 -11.08 9.69 -29.25
N LYS A 23 -10.60 8.47 -29.43
CA LYS A 23 -9.96 8.00 -30.66
C LYS A 23 -10.50 6.65 -31.08
N SER A 24 -10.46 6.38 -32.38
CA SER A 24 -10.71 5.05 -32.95
C SER A 24 -9.45 4.60 -33.65
N LEU A 25 -8.81 3.53 -33.19
CA LEU A 25 -7.46 3.15 -33.57
C LEU A 25 -7.35 1.65 -33.85
N SER A 26 -6.37 1.28 -34.69
CA SER A 26 -5.98 -0.12 -34.88
C SER A 26 -5.10 -0.64 -33.75
N SER A 27 -4.91 -1.96 -33.65
CA SER A 27 -4.06 -2.58 -32.63
C SER A 27 -2.61 -2.09 -32.65
N SER A 28 -2.06 -1.82 -33.83
CA SER A 28 -0.72 -1.26 -33.97
C SER A 28 -0.64 0.19 -33.48
N GLU A 29 -1.61 1.02 -33.87
CA GLU A 29 -1.67 2.41 -33.43
C GLU A 29 -1.87 2.52 -31.92
N ILE A 30 -2.67 1.65 -31.29
CA ILE A 30 -2.80 1.58 -29.83
C ILE A 30 -1.46 1.17 -29.18
N ALA A 31 -0.72 0.24 -29.79
CA ALA A 31 0.60 -0.14 -29.29
C ALA A 31 1.59 1.02 -29.32
N ASP A 32 1.60 1.77 -30.41
CA ASP A 32 2.46 2.94 -30.59
C ASP A 32 2.10 4.06 -29.60
N GLU A 33 0.82 4.33 -29.39
CA GLU A 33 0.35 5.31 -28.39
C GLU A 33 0.75 4.89 -26.96
N ILE A 34 0.58 3.61 -26.59
CA ILE A 34 1.01 3.10 -25.30
C ILE A 34 2.53 3.28 -25.10
N ALA A 35 3.32 2.98 -26.14
CA ALA A 35 4.77 3.13 -26.07
C ALA A 35 5.19 4.61 -25.93
N ASN A 36 4.55 5.51 -26.67
CA ASN A 36 4.93 6.90 -26.71
C ASN A 36 4.42 7.72 -25.52
N GLU A 37 3.18 7.52 -25.09
CA GLU A 37 2.56 8.33 -24.05
C GLU A 37 2.79 7.74 -22.64
N TYR A 38 2.60 6.42 -22.47
CA TYR A 38 2.59 5.82 -21.14
C TYR A 38 3.93 5.23 -20.73
N PHE A 39 4.67 4.58 -21.64
CA PHE A 39 5.96 4.00 -21.29
C PHE A 39 7.06 5.04 -21.12
N SER A 40 6.95 6.17 -21.79
CA SER A 40 7.86 7.29 -21.59
C SER A 40 7.75 7.94 -20.19
N MET A 41 6.61 7.76 -19.53
CA MET A 41 6.35 8.30 -18.17
C MET A 41 6.86 7.40 -17.05
N PHE A 42 7.18 6.12 -17.32
CA PHE A 42 7.52 5.13 -16.29
C PHE A 42 8.81 4.40 -16.63
N GLU A 43 9.86 4.62 -15.85
CA GLU A 43 11.21 4.03 -16.04
C GLU A 43 11.27 2.48 -15.97
N SER A 44 10.20 1.79 -15.61
CA SER A 44 10.22 0.36 -15.30
C SER A 44 9.27 -0.52 -16.09
N VAL A 45 8.72 -0.06 -17.21
CA VAL A 45 7.70 -0.84 -17.92
C VAL A 45 8.34 -1.79 -18.94
N LYS A 46 8.09 -3.08 -18.78
CA LYS A 46 8.41 -4.10 -19.78
C LYS A 46 7.62 -3.84 -21.05
N GLU A 47 8.31 -3.80 -22.18
CA GLU A 47 7.72 -3.70 -23.51
C GLU A 47 6.47 -4.57 -23.66
N CYS A 48 5.42 -4.02 -24.20
CA CYS A 48 4.19 -4.73 -24.49
C CYS A 48 4.09 -4.96 -25.99
N ASP A 49 4.20 -6.21 -26.42
CA ASP A 49 4.08 -6.54 -27.83
C ASP A 49 2.63 -6.38 -28.32
N GLU A 50 2.47 -6.08 -29.60
CA GLU A 50 1.17 -5.91 -30.26
C GLU A 50 0.28 -7.15 -30.11
N SER A 51 0.85 -8.36 -29.98
CA SER A 51 0.09 -9.61 -29.83
C SER A 51 -0.63 -9.66 -28.49
N THR A 52 -0.02 -9.12 -27.43
CA THR A 52 -0.63 -9.01 -26.11
C THR A 52 -1.77 -7.99 -26.13
N ILE A 53 -1.58 -6.85 -26.78
CA ILE A 53 -2.62 -5.83 -26.93
C ILE A 53 -3.79 -6.39 -27.72
N ARG A 54 -3.54 -7.09 -28.84
CA ARG A 54 -4.58 -7.72 -29.64
C ARG A 54 -5.40 -8.76 -28.87
N LYS A 55 -4.76 -9.57 -28.01
CA LYS A 55 -5.46 -10.50 -27.12
C LYS A 55 -6.38 -9.76 -26.15
N LYS A 56 -5.92 -8.65 -25.58
CA LYS A 56 -6.73 -7.83 -24.68
C LYS A 56 -7.88 -7.15 -25.39
N LEU A 57 -7.67 -6.60 -26.56
CA LEU A 57 -8.74 -6.02 -27.37
C LEU A 57 -9.83 -7.03 -27.70
N ASN A 58 -9.47 -8.27 -28.08
CA ASN A 58 -10.44 -9.33 -28.30
C ASN A 58 -11.18 -9.73 -26.99
N GLU A 59 -10.53 -9.67 -25.85
CA GLU A 59 -11.17 -9.91 -24.55
C GLU A 59 -12.18 -8.79 -24.25
N TYR A 60 -11.80 -7.52 -24.44
CA TYR A 60 -12.66 -6.37 -24.14
C TYR A 60 -13.84 -6.24 -25.11
N GLU A 61 -13.66 -6.64 -26.35
CA GLU A 61 -14.78 -6.73 -27.31
C GLU A 61 -15.80 -7.78 -26.89
N LYS A 62 -15.33 -8.97 -26.41
CA LYS A 62 -16.23 -10.00 -25.87
C LYS A 62 -16.95 -9.56 -24.60
N LEU A 63 -16.33 -8.67 -23.83
CA LEU A 63 -16.94 -8.07 -22.62
C LEU A 63 -17.87 -6.89 -22.96
N GLY A 64 -17.95 -6.47 -24.23
CA GLY A 64 -18.75 -5.33 -24.66
C GLY A 64 -18.20 -3.97 -24.26
N LEU A 65 -16.93 -3.90 -23.83
CA LEU A 65 -16.28 -2.63 -23.43
C LEU A 65 -15.88 -1.80 -24.66
N ILE A 66 -15.49 -2.48 -25.74
CA ILE A 66 -15.11 -1.86 -27.01
C ILE A 66 -15.85 -2.52 -28.16
N LYS A 67 -15.98 -1.80 -29.25
CA LYS A 67 -16.46 -2.32 -30.53
C LYS A 67 -15.36 -2.23 -31.58
N SER A 68 -15.43 -3.06 -32.60
CA SER A 68 -14.50 -3.01 -33.69
C SER A 68 -15.22 -2.98 -35.04
N GLU A 69 -14.66 -2.21 -35.97
CA GLU A 69 -15.13 -2.11 -37.35
C GLU A 69 -13.96 -2.41 -38.33
N LYS A 70 -14.28 -3.10 -39.42
CA LYS A 70 -13.28 -3.40 -40.44
C LYS A 70 -13.20 -2.25 -41.44
N GLN A 71 -12.08 -1.56 -41.45
CA GLN A 71 -11.79 -0.52 -42.47
C GLN A 71 -10.68 -0.99 -43.41
N GLY A 72 -11.07 -1.46 -44.56
CA GLY A 72 -10.12 -2.04 -45.53
C GLY A 72 -9.45 -3.30 -44.99
N ARG A 73 -8.13 -3.26 -44.85
CA ARG A 73 -7.32 -4.37 -44.25
C ARG A 73 -7.10 -4.25 -42.74
N LYS A 74 -7.45 -3.10 -42.15
CA LYS A 74 -7.26 -2.84 -40.73
C LYS A 74 -8.57 -3.06 -39.96
N ARG A 75 -8.46 -3.49 -38.71
CA ARG A 75 -9.53 -3.54 -37.73
C ARG A 75 -9.36 -2.38 -36.78
N ILE A 76 -10.34 -1.49 -36.74
CA ILE A 76 -10.34 -0.28 -35.92
C ILE A 76 -11.21 -0.51 -34.70
N TYR A 77 -10.70 -0.17 -33.53
CA TYR A 77 -11.36 -0.32 -32.25
C TYR A 77 -11.77 1.03 -31.72
N SER A 78 -12.93 1.11 -31.09
CA SER A 78 -13.46 2.29 -30.40
C SER A 78 -14.16 1.86 -29.13
N LEU A 79 -14.29 2.79 -28.15
CA LEU A 79 -15.10 2.50 -26.97
C LEU A 79 -16.54 2.24 -27.38
N ASN A 80 -17.12 1.26 -26.72
CA ASN A 80 -18.55 1.07 -26.79
C ASN A 80 -19.19 2.08 -25.84
N GLU A 81 -20.18 2.84 -26.31
CA GLU A 81 -21.04 3.63 -25.42
C GLU A 81 -21.89 2.64 -24.61
N CYS A 82 -21.34 2.09 -23.58
CA CYS A 82 -22.08 1.26 -22.65
C CYS A 82 -22.66 2.17 -21.59
N ASP A 83 -23.96 2.23 -21.51
CA ASP A 83 -24.64 2.42 -20.25
C ASP A 83 -24.25 1.23 -19.37
N VAL A 84 -23.27 1.45 -18.52
CA VAL A 84 -22.89 0.45 -17.54
C VAL A 84 -24.08 0.29 -16.61
N ASP A 85 -24.79 -0.84 -16.74
CA ASP A 85 -25.85 -1.19 -15.82
C ASP A 85 -25.27 -1.37 -14.42
N LEU A 86 -25.19 -0.27 -13.67
CA LEU A 86 -24.62 -0.24 -12.34
C LEU A 86 -25.35 -1.18 -11.37
N ASP A 87 -26.62 -1.48 -11.62
CA ASP A 87 -27.40 -2.40 -10.77
C ASP A 87 -26.78 -3.79 -10.73
N LYS A 88 -26.26 -4.27 -11.86
CA LYS A 88 -25.55 -5.56 -11.92
C LYS A 88 -24.25 -5.59 -11.12
N TRP A 89 -23.67 -4.44 -10.85
CA TRP A 89 -22.40 -4.30 -10.14
C TRP A 89 -22.56 -3.86 -8.69
N ARG A 90 -23.77 -3.65 -8.22
CA ARG A 90 -24.10 -3.12 -6.89
C ARG A 90 -23.36 -3.87 -5.77
N ASP A 91 -23.45 -5.20 -5.74
CA ASP A 91 -22.83 -6.01 -4.70
C ASP A 91 -21.29 -5.91 -4.75
N ALA A 92 -20.72 -5.92 -5.96
CA ALA A 92 -19.28 -5.70 -6.13
C ALA A 92 -18.87 -4.30 -5.69
N LEU A 93 -19.63 -3.27 -6.03
CA LEU A 93 -19.39 -1.89 -5.58
C LEU A 93 -19.47 -1.80 -4.06
N SER A 94 -20.50 -2.40 -3.43
CA SER A 94 -20.64 -2.48 -1.98
C SER A 94 -19.44 -3.13 -1.32
N PHE A 95 -18.94 -4.24 -1.87
CA PHE A 95 -17.74 -4.89 -1.36
C PHE A 95 -16.52 -3.97 -1.43
N PHE A 96 -16.34 -3.27 -2.55
CA PHE A 96 -15.17 -2.41 -2.77
C PHE A 96 -15.26 -1.05 -2.08
N THR A 97 -16.39 -0.64 -1.52
CA THR A 97 -16.47 0.60 -0.74
C THR A 97 -15.50 0.63 0.44
N GLU A 98 -15.21 -0.54 0.99
CA GLU A 98 -14.27 -0.69 2.11
C GLU A 98 -12.80 -0.73 1.66
N VAL A 99 -12.53 -0.76 0.34
CA VAL A 99 -11.18 -0.88 -0.23
C VAL A 99 -10.74 0.44 -0.84
N ASN A 100 -9.86 1.14 -0.17
CA ASN A 100 -9.32 2.40 -0.66
C ASN A 100 -8.19 2.18 -1.69
N PRO A 101 -8.07 2.98 -2.75
CA PRO A 101 -8.87 4.19 -3.11
C PRO A 101 -10.18 3.90 -3.83
N ILE A 102 -10.41 2.66 -4.25
CA ILE A 102 -11.61 2.27 -5.02
C ILE A 102 -12.89 2.54 -4.23
N GLY A 103 -12.83 2.43 -2.89
CA GLY A 103 -13.96 2.64 -2.00
C GLY A 103 -14.61 4.03 -2.14
N VAL A 104 -13.83 5.07 -2.40
CA VAL A 104 -14.38 6.43 -2.61
C VAL A 104 -15.25 6.46 -3.86
N ILE A 105 -14.79 5.85 -4.95
CA ILE A 105 -15.54 5.76 -6.21
C ILE A 105 -16.78 4.88 -6.01
N GLY A 106 -16.60 3.73 -5.34
CA GLY A 106 -17.70 2.81 -5.02
C GLY A 106 -18.80 3.47 -4.20
N SER A 107 -18.44 4.18 -3.13
CA SER A 107 -19.40 4.93 -2.31
C SER A 107 -20.16 5.99 -3.12
N TYR A 108 -19.43 6.78 -3.91
CA TYR A 108 -20.07 7.79 -4.79
C TYR A 108 -21.05 7.16 -5.79
N LEU A 109 -20.73 5.99 -6.33
CA LEU A 109 -21.62 5.29 -7.26
C LEU A 109 -22.85 4.72 -6.53
N LEU A 110 -22.66 4.19 -5.31
CA LEU A 110 -23.76 3.63 -4.50
C LEU A 110 -24.70 4.69 -3.98
N ASP A 111 -24.23 5.92 -3.73
CA ASP A 111 -25.10 7.05 -3.33
C ASP A 111 -26.16 7.42 -4.40
N LYS A 112 -26.01 6.90 -5.63
CA LYS A 112 -27.00 7.07 -6.70
C LYS A 112 -28.14 6.07 -6.63
N PHE A 113 -28.03 5.04 -5.78
CA PHE A 113 -29.08 4.07 -5.56
C PHE A 113 -29.85 4.42 -4.29
N ASP A 114 -31.19 4.39 -4.36
CA ASP A 114 -32.06 4.59 -3.21
C ASP A 114 -31.99 3.39 -2.26
N ASN A 115 -31.73 3.65 -1.00
CA ASN A 115 -31.78 2.83 0.20
C ASN A 115 -32.00 1.33 0.00
N GLU A 116 -30.91 0.55 -0.13
CA GLU A 116 -30.96 -0.90 -0.01
C GLU A 116 -29.91 -1.43 0.95
N GLU A 117 -30.22 -2.59 1.56
CA GLU A 117 -29.35 -3.26 2.50
C GLU A 117 -28.04 -3.69 1.82
N ASN A 118 -26.91 -3.33 2.41
CA ASN A 118 -25.60 -3.81 1.97
C ASN A 118 -25.47 -5.31 2.31
N PRO A 119 -25.27 -6.22 1.31
CA PRO A 119 -25.14 -7.64 1.56
C PRO A 119 -23.86 -8.03 2.32
N PHE A 120 -22.91 -7.11 2.42
CA PHE A 120 -21.64 -7.35 3.10
C PHE A 120 -21.61 -6.68 4.47
N ARG A 121 -21.17 -7.47 5.48
CA ARG A 121 -20.94 -6.98 6.84
C ARG A 121 -19.53 -7.34 7.27
N PHE A 122 -18.69 -6.32 7.44
CA PHE A 122 -17.33 -6.50 7.90
C PHE A 122 -17.31 -6.50 9.44
N LYS A 123 -16.68 -7.51 10.07
CA LYS A 123 -16.64 -7.65 11.53
C LYS A 123 -15.63 -6.73 12.21
N HIS A 124 -14.60 -6.36 11.53
CA HIS A 124 -13.53 -5.52 12.05
C HIS A 124 -13.34 -4.32 11.13
N HIS A 125 -14.25 -3.35 11.27
CA HIS A 125 -14.11 -2.09 10.58
C HIS A 125 -12.94 -1.31 11.16
N TYR A 126 -11.86 -1.28 10.43
CA TYR A 126 -11.02 -0.11 10.51
C TYR A 126 -11.75 0.99 9.74
N ILE A 127 -11.99 2.12 10.41
CA ILE A 127 -12.61 3.27 9.75
C ILE A 127 -11.60 3.78 8.71
N PHE A 128 -11.63 3.22 7.52
CA PHE A 128 -10.83 3.69 6.39
C PHE A 128 -11.45 4.93 5.75
N ASN A 129 -12.67 5.29 6.14
CA ASN A 129 -13.55 6.08 5.35
C ASN A 129 -13.70 7.51 5.84
N ALA A 130 -13.95 8.34 4.90
CA ALA A 130 -14.68 9.60 4.86
C ALA A 130 -14.02 10.82 5.52
N LEU A 131 -13.51 10.76 6.74
CA LEU A 131 -13.03 11.95 7.45
C LEU A 131 -11.73 12.56 6.90
N GLU A 132 -11.06 11.84 6.00
CA GLU A 132 -9.75 12.23 5.49
C GLU A 132 -9.73 12.41 3.97
N SER A 133 -10.90 12.36 3.33
CA SER A 133 -10.98 12.37 1.86
C SER A 133 -10.45 13.69 1.28
N GLU A 134 -10.74 14.82 1.89
CA GLU A 134 -10.22 16.12 1.47
C GLU A 134 -8.71 16.20 1.66
N VAL A 135 -8.22 15.84 2.85
CA VAL A 135 -6.78 15.80 3.16
C VAL A 135 -6.03 14.87 2.20
N LEU A 136 -6.61 13.72 1.88
CA LEU A 136 -6.02 12.77 0.94
C LEU A 136 -5.98 13.34 -0.47
N TYR A 137 -7.06 13.96 -0.92
CA TYR A 137 -7.14 14.61 -2.21
C TYR A 137 -6.08 15.72 -2.36
N ASP A 138 -6.00 16.63 -1.38
CA ASP A 138 -5.03 17.73 -1.37
C ASP A 138 -3.59 17.20 -1.41
N LEU A 139 -3.29 16.16 -0.62
CA LEU A 139 -1.97 15.53 -0.62
C LEU A 139 -1.63 14.93 -1.99
N LEU A 140 -2.57 14.25 -2.63
CA LEU A 140 -2.36 13.65 -3.95
C LEU A 140 -2.16 14.72 -5.03
N ASP A 141 -2.94 15.81 -5.01
CA ASP A 141 -2.77 16.92 -5.93
C ASP A 141 -1.38 17.57 -5.77
N ILE A 142 -0.96 17.82 -4.53
CA ILE A 142 0.36 18.39 -4.23
C ILE A 142 1.49 17.46 -4.68
N MET A 143 1.35 16.15 -4.46
CA MET A 143 2.33 15.16 -4.88
C MET A 143 2.44 15.08 -6.41
N ASN A 144 1.31 15.12 -7.12
CA ASN A 144 1.27 15.15 -8.59
C ASN A 144 1.88 16.44 -9.15
N GLY A 145 1.64 17.56 -8.50
CA GLY A 145 2.21 18.87 -8.87
C GLY A 145 3.69 19.04 -8.50
N ASN A 146 4.34 18.02 -7.93
CA ASN A 146 5.72 18.10 -7.43
C ASN A 146 5.99 19.27 -6.47
N CYS A 147 5.01 19.60 -5.64
CA CYS A 147 5.07 20.74 -4.76
C CYS A 147 5.37 20.35 -3.30
N ASN A 148 5.92 21.32 -2.58
CA ASN A 148 5.97 21.28 -1.13
C ASN A 148 4.60 21.59 -0.53
N ALA A 149 4.43 21.26 0.74
CA ALA A 149 3.21 21.52 1.49
C ALA A 149 3.49 22.17 2.84
N GLU A 150 2.53 22.94 3.32
CA GLU A 150 2.41 23.29 4.74
C GLU A 150 1.29 22.44 5.33
N ILE A 151 1.64 21.61 6.32
CA ILE A 151 0.69 20.70 6.98
C ILE A 151 0.45 21.15 8.40
N LYS A 152 -0.82 21.41 8.75
CA LYS A 152 -1.26 21.64 10.13
C LYS A 152 -1.60 20.31 10.79
N LEU A 153 -0.77 19.86 11.70
CA LEU A 153 -0.87 18.57 12.37
C LEU A 153 -1.25 18.74 13.84
N PHE A 154 -2.27 18.00 14.30
CA PHE A 154 -2.63 17.94 15.71
C PHE A 154 -1.68 17.03 16.49
N SER A 155 -1.01 17.58 17.49
CA SER A 155 -0.10 16.85 18.37
C SER A 155 -0.82 16.43 19.66
N ASN A 156 -1.02 15.12 19.85
CA ASN A 156 -1.64 14.59 21.07
C ASN A 156 -0.84 14.90 22.33
N ASN A 157 0.51 14.87 22.23
CA ASN A 157 1.37 15.10 23.41
C ASN A 157 1.30 16.54 23.91
N MET A 158 1.04 17.49 23.02
CA MET A 158 1.00 18.91 23.37
C MET A 158 -0.42 19.49 23.34
N GLN A 159 -1.42 18.72 22.90
CA GLN A 159 -2.80 19.15 22.68
C GLN A 159 -2.87 20.45 21.85
N LYS A 160 -1.98 20.61 20.88
CA LYS A 160 -1.84 21.81 20.03
C LYS A 160 -1.65 21.43 18.57
N ILE A 161 -2.08 22.34 17.70
CA ILE A 161 -1.82 22.26 16.27
C ILE A 161 -0.45 22.86 15.99
N LYS A 162 0.36 22.17 15.21
CA LYS A 162 1.65 22.64 14.72
C LYS A 162 1.69 22.62 13.21
N THR A 163 2.30 23.64 12.63
CA THR A 163 2.51 23.72 11.18
C THR A 163 3.91 23.24 10.82
N TYR A 164 3.99 22.39 9.80
CA TYR A 164 5.24 21.84 9.28
C TYR A 164 5.35 22.09 7.79
N LYS A 165 6.53 22.56 7.36
CA LYS A 165 6.90 22.62 5.94
C LYS A 165 7.50 21.28 5.54
N VAL A 166 6.89 20.62 4.57
CA VAL A 166 7.24 19.26 4.18
C VAL A 166 7.14 19.06 2.68
N LEU A 167 7.81 18.02 2.18
CA LEU A 167 7.54 17.45 0.87
C LEU A 167 6.77 16.14 1.08
N PRO A 168 5.50 16.05 0.70
CA PRO A 168 4.77 14.79 0.74
C PRO A 168 5.28 13.87 -0.37
N LEU A 169 5.55 12.60 -0.03
CA LEU A 169 6.21 11.65 -0.93
C LEU A 169 5.31 10.49 -1.33
N LYS A 170 4.67 9.86 -0.35
CA LYS A 170 3.89 8.63 -0.58
C LYS A 170 2.86 8.41 0.53
N ILE A 171 1.70 7.87 0.15
CA ILE A 171 0.68 7.45 1.12
C ILE A 171 0.89 5.98 1.48
N TYR A 172 0.92 5.69 2.77
CA TYR A 172 1.03 4.36 3.33
C TYR A 172 -0.25 3.97 4.07
N VAL A 173 -0.70 2.76 3.84
CA VAL A 173 -1.82 2.17 4.58
C VAL A 173 -1.27 1.10 5.49
N SER A 174 -1.37 1.32 6.80
CA SER A 174 -1.01 0.30 7.78
C SER A 174 -2.20 -0.62 8.01
N THR A 175 -2.14 -1.82 7.47
CA THR A 175 -3.16 -2.85 7.70
C THR A 175 -3.21 -3.30 9.17
N TYR A 176 -2.10 -3.19 9.89
CA TYR A 176 -2.02 -3.52 11.31
C TYR A 176 -2.79 -2.52 12.18
N TYR A 177 -2.61 -1.21 11.93
CA TYR A 177 -3.31 -0.16 12.70
C TYR A 177 -4.63 0.29 12.06
N GLY A 178 -4.95 -0.17 10.85
CA GLY A 178 -6.10 0.29 10.09
C GLY A 178 -6.08 1.79 9.79
N ARG A 179 -4.91 2.37 9.54
CA ARG A 179 -4.73 3.81 9.43
C ARG A 179 -3.88 4.19 8.24
N ARG A 180 -4.10 5.40 7.75
CA ARG A 180 -3.33 5.99 6.66
C ARG A 180 -2.31 6.97 7.18
N TYR A 181 -1.17 6.99 6.50
CA TYR A 181 -0.05 7.85 6.81
C TYR A 181 0.50 8.44 5.52
N VAL A 182 0.95 9.68 5.59
CA VAL A 182 1.78 10.26 4.53
C VAL A 182 3.23 10.23 4.97
N LEU A 183 4.09 9.65 4.13
CA LEU A 183 5.54 9.78 4.25
C LEU A 183 5.92 11.16 3.74
N VAL A 184 6.64 11.90 4.56
CA VAL A 184 7.09 13.27 4.24
C VAL A 184 8.58 13.43 4.49
N TRP A 185 9.22 14.30 3.72
CA TRP A 185 10.47 14.90 4.09
C TRP A 185 10.18 16.18 4.89
N ASN A 186 10.60 16.23 6.14
CA ASN A 186 10.41 17.41 6.98
C ASN A 186 11.64 18.32 6.89
N TYR A 187 11.47 19.52 6.36
CA TYR A 187 12.58 20.48 6.15
C TYR A 187 13.14 21.07 7.45
N ILE A 188 12.31 21.19 8.49
CA ILE A 188 12.73 21.72 9.79
C ILE A 188 13.66 20.73 10.49
N PHE A 189 13.25 19.47 10.54
CA PHE A 189 14.02 18.42 11.22
C PHE A 189 15.00 17.70 10.30
N LYS A 190 15.01 18.02 9.00
CA LYS A 190 15.85 17.40 7.96
C LYS A 190 15.80 15.85 7.99
N ARG A 191 14.62 15.30 8.16
CA ARG A 191 14.39 13.84 8.25
C ARG A 191 13.07 13.43 7.64
N PHE A 192 12.96 12.12 7.31
CA PHE A 192 11.69 11.51 6.98
C PHE A 192 10.80 11.34 8.21
N ALA A 193 9.50 11.47 8.01
CA ALA A 193 8.51 11.25 9.05
C ALA A 193 7.21 10.72 8.45
N PHE A 194 6.45 9.99 9.26
CA PHE A 194 5.08 9.63 8.94
C PHE A 194 4.09 10.51 9.69
N TYR A 195 3.17 11.12 8.97
CA TYR A 195 2.06 11.84 9.56
C TYR A 195 0.77 11.07 9.32
N ARG A 196 0.00 10.84 10.37
CA ARG A 196 -1.31 10.21 10.28
C ARG A 196 -2.28 11.17 9.63
N LEU A 197 -2.99 10.71 8.59
CA LEU A 197 -3.95 11.54 7.87
C LEU A 197 -5.07 12.06 8.79
N ASP A 198 -5.58 11.20 9.69
CA ASP A 198 -6.63 11.56 10.66
C ASP A 198 -6.24 12.66 11.68
N ARG A 199 -4.95 13.00 11.76
CA ARG A 199 -4.43 14.10 12.59
C ARG A 199 -4.11 15.36 11.80
N ILE A 200 -4.14 15.29 10.50
CA ILE A 200 -3.94 16.46 9.64
C ILE A 200 -5.24 17.25 9.63
N LYS A 201 -5.14 18.53 9.94
CA LYS A 201 -6.29 19.44 9.98
C LYS A 201 -6.43 20.25 8.70
N GLU A 202 -5.28 20.52 8.06
CA GLU A 202 -5.24 21.33 6.86
C GLU A 202 -3.95 21.03 6.11
N VAL A 203 -4.02 21.05 4.79
CA VAL A 203 -2.89 20.91 3.87
C VAL A 203 -2.94 22.08 2.90
N CYS A 204 -1.88 22.87 2.84
CA CYS A 204 -1.76 23.96 1.89
C CYS A 204 -0.61 23.70 0.94
N LYS A 205 -0.87 23.83 -0.36
CA LYS A 205 0.17 23.77 -1.39
C LYS A 205 1.15 24.92 -1.23
N SER A 206 2.43 24.62 -1.38
CA SER A 206 3.52 25.61 -1.30
C SER A 206 4.33 25.57 -2.61
N ASN A 207 5.56 26.04 -2.58
CA ASN A 207 6.42 26.17 -3.75
C ASN A 207 6.72 24.81 -4.40
N GLU A 208 7.07 24.82 -5.67
CA GLU A 208 7.60 23.64 -6.36
C GLU A 208 8.88 23.14 -5.70
N CYS A 209 9.06 21.83 -5.71
CA CYS A 209 10.24 21.15 -5.18
C CYS A 209 11.19 20.80 -6.34
N THR A 210 12.38 21.40 -6.36
CA THR A 210 13.37 21.19 -7.42
C THR A 210 14.18 19.91 -7.24
N ASN A 211 14.25 19.36 -6.03
CA ASN A 211 15.09 18.19 -5.69
C ASN A 211 14.27 16.97 -5.24
N LYS A 212 13.01 16.86 -5.71
CA LYS A 212 12.11 15.77 -5.33
C LYS A 212 12.70 14.39 -5.62
N ASN A 213 13.30 14.21 -6.81
CA ASN A 213 13.84 12.90 -7.22
C ASN A 213 14.97 12.43 -6.29
N GLU A 214 15.85 13.31 -5.89
CA GLU A 214 16.93 12.99 -4.93
C GLU A 214 16.33 12.55 -3.57
N ILE A 215 15.36 13.31 -3.07
CA ILE A 215 14.68 13.00 -1.81
C ILE A 215 13.92 11.67 -1.91
N MET A 216 13.27 11.39 -3.05
CA MET A 216 12.57 10.11 -3.31
C MET A 216 13.54 8.93 -3.29
N MET A 217 14.67 9.00 -3.99
CA MET A 217 15.69 7.93 -3.97
C MET A 217 16.18 7.64 -2.56
N ARG A 218 16.42 8.68 -1.76
CA ARG A 218 16.78 8.54 -0.34
C ARG A 218 15.64 7.92 0.47
N ALA A 219 14.40 8.30 0.20
CA ALA A 219 13.23 7.72 0.85
C ALA A 219 13.11 6.23 0.56
N ASP A 220 13.23 5.81 -0.71
CA ASP A 220 13.13 4.41 -1.11
C ASP A 220 14.16 3.52 -0.41
N THR A 221 15.39 4.00 -0.28
CA THR A 221 16.44 3.30 0.49
C THR A 221 16.10 3.23 1.99
N THR A 222 15.59 4.32 2.54
CA THR A 222 15.28 4.44 3.97
C THR A 222 14.09 3.55 4.36
N VAL A 223 13.04 3.52 3.54
CA VAL A 223 11.82 2.73 3.85
C VAL A 223 12.05 1.22 3.82
N GLN A 224 13.09 0.73 3.14
CA GLN A 224 13.44 -0.69 3.16
C GLN A 224 13.76 -1.22 4.56
N LYS A 225 14.17 -0.34 5.48
CA LYS A 225 14.47 -0.68 6.88
C LYS A 225 13.31 -0.39 7.83
N LEU A 226 12.12 -0.13 7.32
CA LEU A 226 10.91 0.00 8.13
C LEU A 226 10.23 -1.35 8.31
N TRP A 227 9.81 -1.64 9.53
CA TRP A 227 8.89 -2.75 9.77
C TRP A 227 7.45 -2.34 9.49
N GLY A 228 7.04 -1.18 9.93
CA GLY A 228 5.72 -0.60 9.76
C GLY A 228 5.78 0.84 9.24
N VAL A 229 5.30 1.77 10.03
CA VAL A 229 5.17 3.20 9.70
C VAL A 229 5.82 4.10 10.76
N SER A 230 6.86 3.62 11.43
CA SER A 230 7.59 4.35 12.46
C SER A 230 9.09 4.37 12.20
N PHE A 231 9.70 5.55 12.39
CA PHE A 231 11.16 5.73 12.39
C PHE A 231 11.74 5.67 13.81
N GLY A 232 10.94 5.30 14.81
CA GLY A 232 11.36 5.37 16.20
C GLY A 232 11.55 6.80 16.71
N LYS A 233 11.99 6.93 17.97
CA LYS A 233 12.16 8.25 18.59
C LYS A 233 13.42 8.97 18.10
N GLU A 234 14.49 8.24 17.94
CA GLU A 234 15.83 8.78 17.67
C GLU A 234 16.26 8.61 16.20
N ASN A 235 15.43 7.94 15.41
CA ASN A 235 15.65 7.78 13.96
C ASN A 235 16.97 7.06 13.63
N TYR A 236 17.39 6.10 14.47
CA TYR A 236 18.52 5.23 14.19
C TYR A 236 18.05 3.77 14.03
N ILE A 237 18.92 2.96 13.44
CA ILE A 237 18.62 1.56 13.13
C ILE A 237 18.82 0.69 14.37
N GLU A 238 17.81 -0.07 14.71
CA GLU A 238 17.81 -1.06 15.77
C GLU A 238 18.03 -2.45 15.17
N LYS A 239 18.81 -3.28 15.86
CA LYS A 239 19.07 -4.68 15.49
C LYS A 239 18.23 -5.58 16.36
N LEU A 240 17.56 -6.54 15.74
CA LEU A 240 16.76 -7.55 16.44
C LEU A 240 17.15 -8.94 15.96
N GLU A 241 17.39 -9.83 16.92
CA GLU A 241 17.66 -11.25 16.72
C GLU A 241 16.66 -12.07 17.54
N MET A 242 16.03 -13.04 16.89
CA MET A 242 15.07 -13.95 17.52
C MET A 242 15.39 -15.39 17.11
N THR A 243 15.62 -16.26 18.11
CA THR A 243 15.81 -17.69 17.87
C THR A 243 14.51 -18.42 18.16
N VAL A 244 14.03 -19.18 17.17
CA VAL A 244 12.75 -19.91 17.23
C VAL A 244 13.01 -21.39 17.10
N ARG A 245 12.45 -22.16 18.01
CA ARG A 245 12.44 -23.65 17.96
C ARG A 245 11.24 -24.10 17.14
N ILE A 246 11.49 -24.93 16.14
CA ILE A 246 10.47 -25.47 15.24
C ILE A 246 10.65 -26.99 15.20
N ALA A 247 9.62 -27.74 15.60
CA ALA A 247 9.65 -29.19 15.54
C ALA A 247 9.62 -29.70 14.07
N LYS A 248 10.00 -30.97 13.87
CA LYS A 248 10.10 -31.54 12.51
C LYS A 248 8.76 -31.59 11.77
N ASP A 249 7.67 -31.71 12.48
CA ASP A 249 6.29 -31.72 11.97
C ASP A 249 5.68 -30.32 11.85
N GLU A 250 6.39 -29.26 12.26
CA GLU A 250 5.93 -27.87 12.25
C GLU A 250 6.56 -27.03 11.10
N GLU A 251 6.90 -27.62 9.97
CA GLU A 251 7.50 -26.91 8.84
C GLU A 251 6.64 -25.70 8.37
N TYR A 252 5.34 -25.73 8.60
CA TYR A 252 4.42 -24.62 8.30
C TYR A 252 4.76 -23.35 9.12
N ILE A 253 5.36 -23.47 10.30
CA ILE A 253 5.84 -22.33 11.10
C ILE A 253 7.03 -21.66 10.42
N LEU A 254 7.97 -22.46 9.87
CA LEU A 254 9.07 -21.91 9.11
C LEU A 254 8.58 -21.17 7.85
N LYS A 255 7.68 -21.78 7.11
CA LYS A 255 7.04 -21.15 5.93
C LYS A 255 6.30 -19.86 6.31
N ARG A 256 5.67 -19.84 7.49
CA ARG A 256 5.04 -18.64 8.02
C ARG A 256 6.07 -17.56 8.35
N LEU A 257 7.14 -17.91 9.07
CA LEU A 257 8.22 -16.99 9.41
C LEU A 257 8.86 -16.38 8.16
N GLU A 258 9.14 -17.20 7.12
CA GLU A 258 9.65 -16.75 5.83
C GLU A 258 8.70 -15.79 5.10
N ARG A 259 7.42 -16.08 5.10
CA ARG A 259 6.41 -15.25 4.43
C ARG A 259 6.18 -13.92 5.15
N GLU A 260 6.24 -13.91 6.48
CA GLU A 260 5.86 -12.75 7.29
C GLU A 260 7.03 -11.83 7.67
N LYS A 261 8.27 -12.26 7.48
CA LYS A 261 9.50 -11.52 7.84
C LYS A 261 9.71 -10.28 6.99
N ARG A 262 8.89 -9.54 6.51
CA ARG A 262 9.02 -8.31 5.69
C ARG A 262 10.45 -8.01 5.20
N ASN A 263 11.42 -7.91 6.12
CA ASN A 263 12.86 -7.79 5.88
C ASN A 263 13.65 -8.67 6.86
N GLY A 264 14.94 -8.81 6.65
CA GLY A 264 15.81 -9.66 7.48
C GLY A 264 16.09 -11.04 6.88
N THR A 265 16.90 -11.81 7.60
CA THR A 265 17.38 -13.12 7.19
C THR A 265 17.04 -14.19 8.22
N ILE A 266 16.85 -15.41 7.75
CA ILE A 266 16.64 -16.59 8.60
C ILE A 266 17.78 -17.56 8.36
N GLN A 267 18.41 -18.02 9.44
CA GLN A 267 19.50 -18.97 9.41
C GLN A 267 19.17 -20.20 10.26
N LYS A 268 19.36 -21.40 9.74
CA LYS A 268 19.27 -22.63 10.53
C LYS A 268 20.52 -22.80 11.35
N LEU A 269 20.38 -23.01 12.64
CA LEU A 269 21.47 -23.24 13.58
C LEU A 269 21.86 -24.74 13.65
N ALA A 270 23.05 -25.03 14.16
CA ALA A 270 23.56 -26.40 14.28
C ALA A 270 22.68 -27.30 15.19
N ASN A 271 22.01 -26.70 16.18
CA ASN A 271 21.08 -27.41 17.08
C ASN A 271 19.69 -27.64 16.48
N GLY A 272 19.45 -27.20 15.24
CA GLY A 272 18.19 -27.35 14.53
C GLY A 272 17.21 -26.18 14.70
N ASP A 273 17.46 -25.25 15.62
CA ASP A 273 16.66 -24.03 15.78
C ASP A 273 16.89 -23.05 14.61
N TYR A 274 16.03 -22.06 14.46
CA TYR A 274 16.11 -21.04 13.39
C TYR A 274 16.33 -19.67 14.00
N LYS A 275 17.33 -18.95 13.53
CA LYS A 275 17.65 -17.59 13.95
C LYS A 275 17.20 -16.60 12.90
N PHE A 276 16.27 -15.75 13.26
CA PHE A 276 15.85 -14.57 12.48
C PHE A 276 16.65 -13.36 12.92
N MET A 277 17.16 -12.60 11.96
CA MET A 277 17.94 -11.37 12.19
C MET A 277 17.44 -10.27 11.29
N THR A 278 17.25 -9.08 11.83
CA THR A 278 16.82 -7.91 11.05
C THR A 278 17.37 -6.61 11.60
N GLU A 279 17.41 -5.60 10.73
CA GLU A 279 17.73 -4.21 11.06
C GLU A 279 16.54 -3.33 10.70
N VAL A 280 15.95 -2.64 11.68
CA VAL A 280 14.77 -1.79 11.51
C VAL A 280 14.89 -0.48 12.28
N TYR A 281 14.15 0.55 11.87
CA TYR A 281 14.12 1.82 12.59
C TYR A 281 13.36 1.77 13.92
N ASP A 282 12.38 0.89 14.05
CA ASP A 282 11.56 0.78 15.26
C ASP A 282 11.18 -0.67 15.50
N ALA A 283 11.97 -1.35 16.34
CA ALA A 283 11.71 -2.74 16.69
C ALA A 283 10.44 -2.91 17.56
N SER A 284 9.93 -1.82 18.16
CA SER A 284 8.69 -1.91 18.93
C SER A 284 7.48 -2.26 18.09
N GLU A 285 7.49 -1.90 16.79
CA GLU A 285 6.44 -2.30 15.84
C GLU A 285 6.42 -3.82 15.58
N MET A 286 7.52 -4.52 15.88
CA MET A 286 7.62 -5.96 15.69
C MET A 286 7.04 -6.77 16.87
N VAL A 287 6.92 -6.16 18.04
CA VAL A 287 6.51 -6.85 19.29
C VAL A 287 5.23 -7.68 19.12
N PRO A 288 4.13 -7.18 18.50
CA PRO A 288 2.93 -7.97 18.31
C PRO A 288 3.14 -9.19 17.41
N TRP A 289 3.94 -9.05 16.36
CA TRP A 289 4.28 -10.16 15.47
C TRP A 289 5.17 -11.19 16.16
N ILE A 290 6.19 -10.76 16.91
CA ILE A 290 7.05 -11.62 17.72
C ILE A 290 6.23 -12.46 18.67
N LYS A 291 5.28 -11.84 19.38
CA LYS A 291 4.39 -12.53 20.34
C LYS A 291 3.54 -13.64 19.71
N THR A 292 3.33 -13.62 18.39
CA THR A 292 2.62 -14.71 17.71
C THR A 292 3.42 -16.02 17.65
N PHE A 293 4.72 -16.00 17.96
CA PHE A 293 5.58 -17.16 18.07
C PHE A 293 5.80 -17.61 19.54
N THR A 294 4.97 -17.14 20.47
CA THR A 294 5.00 -17.52 21.88
C THR A 294 5.05 -19.05 22.06
N GLY A 295 5.88 -19.52 23.00
CA GLY A 295 6.12 -20.94 23.22
C GLY A 295 7.19 -21.55 22.31
N ARG A 296 7.64 -20.83 21.28
CA ARG A 296 8.71 -21.25 20.37
C ARG A 296 9.94 -20.37 20.43
N ILE A 297 9.86 -19.19 21.03
CA ILE A 297 10.99 -18.27 21.16
C ILE A 297 11.92 -18.80 22.24
N VAL A 298 13.14 -19.14 21.84
CA VAL A 298 14.20 -19.64 22.71
C VAL A 298 15.05 -18.49 23.24
N GLU A 299 15.33 -17.53 22.38
CA GLU A 299 16.15 -16.36 22.71
C GLU A 299 15.66 -15.15 21.90
N ILE A 300 15.72 -13.98 22.52
CA ILE A 300 15.52 -12.71 21.84
C ILE A 300 16.54 -11.69 22.33
N LYS A 301 17.13 -10.97 21.40
CA LYS A 301 18.07 -9.87 21.63
C LYS A 301 17.66 -8.68 20.78
N CYS A 302 17.71 -7.50 21.37
CA CYS A 302 17.44 -6.26 20.67
C CYS A 302 18.40 -5.17 21.13
N SER A 303 18.96 -4.40 20.19
CA SER A 303 19.78 -3.24 20.55
C SER A 303 19.00 -2.15 21.30
N ASN A 304 17.67 -2.15 21.15
CA ASN A 304 16.76 -1.36 21.99
C ASN A 304 16.40 -2.16 23.25
N GLU A 305 17.12 -1.90 24.34
CA GLU A 305 16.94 -2.61 25.61
C GLU A 305 15.50 -2.55 26.15
N ARG A 306 14.76 -1.47 25.86
CA ARG A 306 13.35 -1.35 26.30
C ARG A 306 12.46 -2.37 25.61
N VAL A 307 12.66 -2.57 24.30
CA VAL A 307 11.89 -3.55 23.51
C VAL A 307 12.22 -4.96 23.99
N GLU A 308 13.50 -5.26 24.17
CA GLU A 308 13.94 -6.57 24.68
C GLU A 308 13.36 -6.85 26.05
N LYS A 309 13.48 -5.90 26.97
CA LYS A 309 12.95 -6.01 28.34
C LYS A 309 11.43 -6.21 28.33
N GLN A 310 10.71 -5.40 27.57
CA GLN A 310 9.24 -5.51 27.44
C GLN A 310 8.82 -6.92 26.99
N ILE A 311 9.47 -7.47 25.98
CA ILE A 311 9.12 -8.82 25.48
C ILE A 311 9.38 -9.87 26.55
N LYS A 312 10.52 -9.82 27.24
CA LYS A 312 10.87 -10.75 28.32
C LYS A 312 9.88 -10.64 29.49
N GLU A 313 9.56 -9.43 29.93
CA GLU A 313 8.61 -9.20 31.01
C GLU A 313 7.20 -9.70 30.67
N ASP A 314 6.75 -9.49 29.42
CA ASP A 314 5.45 -9.97 28.96
C ASP A 314 5.39 -11.52 28.97
N PHE A 315 6.48 -12.20 28.61
CA PHE A 315 6.54 -13.67 28.66
C PHE A 315 6.60 -14.20 30.10
N GLU A 316 7.36 -13.56 30.98
CA GLU A 316 7.42 -13.91 32.39
C GLU A 316 6.05 -13.68 33.08
N MET A 317 5.37 -12.59 32.76
CA MET A 317 4.03 -12.33 33.26
C MET A 317 3.05 -13.41 32.80
N MET A 318 3.09 -13.77 31.53
CA MET A 318 2.25 -14.85 31.01
C MET A 318 2.55 -16.18 31.72
N LYS A 319 3.82 -16.55 31.94
CA LYS A 319 4.21 -17.73 32.68
C LYS A 319 3.61 -17.76 34.09
N ARG A 320 3.74 -16.66 34.84
CA ARG A 320 3.16 -16.54 36.20
C ARG A 320 1.65 -16.71 36.20
N ILE A 321 0.93 -16.18 35.21
CA ILE A 321 -0.54 -16.31 35.13
C ILE A 321 -0.95 -17.78 34.94
N TYR A 322 -0.17 -18.57 34.22
CA TYR A 322 -0.51 -19.99 33.94
C TYR A 322 0.12 -20.98 34.89
N GLU A 323 1.17 -20.61 35.66
CA GLU A 323 1.78 -21.48 36.70
C GLU A 323 1.08 -21.43 38.06
N VAL A 324 0.20 -20.44 38.28
CA VAL A 324 -0.54 -20.25 39.59
C VAL A 324 -1.85 -21.08 39.63
N ARG A 325 -1.92 -22.20 38.94
CA ARG A 325 -3.05 -23.12 39.06
C ARG A 325 -2.59 -24.49 39.56
#